data_d9e2c3f3ba35980d41c4aacdfd18b64e
#
_entry.id   d9e2c3f3ba35980d41c4aacdfd18b64e
#
_cell.length_a   1.000
_cell.length_b   1.000
_cell.length_c   1.000
_cell.angle_alpha   90.00
_cell.angle_beta   90.00
_cell.angle_gamma   90.00
#
_symmetry.space_group_name_H-M   'P 1'
#
loop_
_entity.id
_entity.type
_entity.pdbx_description
1 polymer ?
#
loop_
_entity_poly.entity_id
_entity_poly.type
_entity_poly.pdbx_seq_one_letter_code
_entity_poly.pdbx_strand_id
1 'polypeptide(L)'
;MNLHEYQGKEILSGFGVRIQRGIVAQNAKEAVAAAKQLTAETGTGWHVIKAQVHAGGRGKGGGVKLAKNLKEVEELAGQIIGMNLITPQTSAEGKKVHQVLIAEDVYYPGDSEPEEYYMSVLLNRALGKNMIMYSTEGGMDIEKVAEETPHLIFHEEIDPLIGLLPFQARRIAFNLGLSGMAFKEMTKFVTALYTAYVKSDSSLFEINPVLKTSDDKIMAVDAKVTIDDNSLYRHKDYVDLRDLREENPIEVEAGALGLNYVDLDGNVGCMVNGAGLAMATMDLIKQAGGEPANFLDVGGTADAARVEAAFSIILKDSAVKAILINIFGGIVRCDRVAQGVIDAYRNMGTINVPIIVRLQGTNADIAKELIDKSGLDVMSATEFQEAADKVQAVLS
;
A
#
# COMPACT_ATOMS: atom_id res chain seq x y z
N MET A 1 4.12 -0.87 4.52
CA MET A 1 4.67 -1.95 3.68
C MET A 1 3.59 -2.99 3.42
N ASN A 2 3.22 -3.24 2.16
CA ASN A 2 2.29 -4.29 1.80
C ASN A 2 3.01 -5.64 1.73
N LEU A 3 2.30 -6.71 2.07
CA LEU A 3 2.82 -8.07 1.99
C LEU A 3 2.10 -8.88 0.92
N HIS A 4 2.77 -9.88 0.35
CA HIS A 4 2.11 -10.90 -0.44
C HIS A 4 1.19 -11.77 0.44
N GLU A 5 0.17 -12.37 -0.15
CA GLU A 5 -0.79 -13.24 0.55
C GLU A 5 -0.10 -14.32 1.39
N TYR A 6 0.89 -15.02 0.83
CA TYR A 6 1.59 -16.08 1.55
C TYR A 6 2.35 -15.58 2.77
N GLN A 7 2.98 -14.40 2.69
CA GLN A 7 3.69 -13.76 3.80
C GLN A 7 2.70 -13.36 4.91
N GLY A 8 1.59 -12.73 4.54
CA GLY A 8 0.52 -12.40 5.48
C GLY A 8 -0.06 -13.63 6.18
N LYS A 9 -0.25 -14.73 5.43
CA LYS A 9 -0.69 -16.01 6.00
C LYS A 9 0.33 -16.62 6.97
N GLU A 10 1.63 -16.51 6.70
CA GLU A 10 2.68 -16.97 7.62
C GLU A 10 2.65 -16.21 8.94
N ILE A 11 2.50 -14.88 8.89
CA ILE A 11 2.31 -14.07 10.10
C ILE A 11 1.07 -14.51 10.86
N LEU A 12 -0.08 -14.63 10.20
CA LEU A 12 -1.34 -15.08 10.81
C LEU A 12 -1.17 -16.45 11.49
N SER A 13 -0.53 -17.39 10.81
CA SER A 13 -0.26 -18.75 11.33
C SER A 13 0.61 -18.71 12.57
N GLY A 14 1.62 -17.84 12.61
CA GLY A 14 2.48 -17.62 13.78
C GLY A 14 1.73 -17.18 15.03
N PHE A 15 0.56 -16.55 14.87
CA PHE A 15 -0.34 -16.17 15.96
C PHE A 15 -1.49 -17.15 16.21
N GLY A 16 -1.47 -18.31 15.54
CA GLY A 16 -2.47 -19.38 15.74
C GLY A 16 -3.75 -19.21 14.93
N VAL A 17 -3.79 -18.30 13.95
CA VAL A 17 -4.86 -18.25 12.97
C VAL A 17 -4.72 -19.43 12.00
N ARG A 18 -5.77 -20.21 11.82
CA ARG A 18 -5.78 -21.27 10.83
C ARG A 18 -5.82 -20.66 9.43
N ILE A 19 -4.94 -21.12 8.57
CA ILE A 19 -4.80 -20.63 7.19
C ILE A 19 -4.97 -21.77 6.19
N GLN A 20 -5.40 -21.47 4.97
CA GLN A 20 -5.25 -22.33 3.81
C GLN A 20 -3.75 -22.51 3.53
N ARG A 21 -3.25 -23.73 3.52
CA ARG A 21 -1.84 -24.02 3.24
C ARG A 21 -1.49 -23.75 1.79
N GLY A 22 -0.26 -23.32 1.55
CA GLY A 22 0.22 -23.07 0.22
C GLY A 22 1.74 -23.02 0.15
N ILE A 23 2.27 -23.23 -1.04
CA ILE A 23 3.71 -23.21 -1.33
C ILE A 23 3.93 -22.29 -2.54
N VAL A 24 4.87 -21.35 -2.43
CA VAL A 24 5.21 -20.42 -3.50
C VAL A 24 6.00 -21.14 -4.60
N ALA A 25 5.72 -20.78 -5.86
CA ALA A 25 6.43 -21.27 -7.03
C ALA A 25 6.70 -20.12 -8.00
N GLN A 26 7.92 -20.07 -8.55
CA GLN A 26 8.37 -19.05 -9.51
C GLN A 26 8.31 -19.52 -10.97
N ASN A 27 8.05 -20.80 -11.19
CA ASN A 27 7.88 -21.39 -12.52
C ASN A 27 6.98 -22.64 -12.46
N ALA A 28 6.54 -23.11 -13.61
CA ALA A 28 5.62 -24.22 -13.72
C ALA A 28 6.16 -25.55 -13.12
N LYS A 29 7.46 -25.80 -13.17
CA LYS A 29 8.06 -27.01 -12.58
C LYS A 29 8.02 -26.98 -11.06
N GLU A 30 8.33 -25.83 -10.46
CA GLU A 30 8.20 -25.63 -9.02
C GLU A 30 6.73 -25.72 -8.58
N ALA A 31 5.79 -25.22 -9.39
CA ALA A 31 4.36 -25.33 -9.11
C ALA A 31 3.89 -26.79 -9.02
N VAL A 32 4.36 -27.65 -9.93
CA VAL A 32 4.08 -29.11 -9.89
C VAL A 32 4.72 -29.77 -8.66
N ALA A 33 5.94 -29.37 -8.30
CA ALA A 33 6.61 -29.88 -7.10
C ALA A 33 5.85 -29.47 -5.82
N ALA A 34 5.45 -28.21 -5.73
CA ALA A 34 4.63 -27.66 -4.65
C ALA A 34 3.28 -28.40 -4.50
N ALA A 35 2.59 -28.66 -5.62
CA ALA A 35 1.33 -29.39 -5.62
C ALA A 35 1.50 -30.82 -5.11
N LYS A 36 2.56 -31.53 -5.53
CA LYS A 36 2.86 -32.89 -5.04
C LYS A 36 3.14 -32.90 -3.52
N GLN A 37 3.90 -31.91 -3.05
CA GLN A 37 4.19 -31.78 -1.62
C GLN A 37 2.92 -31.51 -0.83
N LEU A 38 2.07 -30.57 -1.25
CA LEU A 38 0.78 -30.27 -0.61
C LEU A 38 -0.14 -31.50 -0.59
N THR A 39 -0.20 -32.27 -1.69
CA THR A 39 -0.97 -33.50 -1.72
C THR A 39 -0.47 -34.51 -0.67
N ALA A 40 0.83 -34.63 -0.51
CA ALA A 40 1.41 -35.56 0.49
C ALA A 40 1.14 -35.06 1.94
N GLU A 41 1.12 -33.77 2.17
CA GLU A 41 0.93 -33.17 3.52
C GLU A 41 -0.54 -33.07 3.94
N THR A 42 -1.45 -32.78 3.00
CA THR A 42 -2.85 -32.44 3.29
C THR A 42 -3.85 -33.48 2.76
N GLY A 43 -3.45 -34.31 1.84
CA GLY A 43 -4.35 -35.24 1.14
C GLY A 43 -5.18 -34.58 0.04
N THR A 44 -5.01 -33.27 -0.23
CA THR A 44 -5.75 -32.57 -1.29
C THR A 44 -5.41 -33.16 -2.67
N GLY A 45 -6.42 -33.37 -3.50
CA GLY A 45 -6.23 -33.77 -4.90
C GLY A 45 -6.32 -32.58 -5.87
N TRP A 46 -6.92 -31.49 -5.43
CA TRP A 46 -7.09 -30.27 -6.21
C TRP A 46 -6.27 -29.15 -5.62
N HIS A 47 -5.86 -28.21 -6.47
CA HIS A 47 -5.00 -27.11 -6.06
C HIS A 47 -5.50 -25.81 -6.63
N VAL A 48 -5.37 -24.72 -5.86
CA VAL A 48 -5.67 -23.36 -6.33
C VAL A 48 -4.36 -22.64 -6.64
N ILE A 49 -4.23 -22.16 -7.89
CA ILE A 49 -3.09 -21.35 -8.33
C ILE A 49 -3.47 -19.89 -8.15
N LYS A 50 -2.73 -19.15 -7.31
CA LYS A 50 -3.02 -17.76 -6.96
C LYS A 50 -1.83 -16.87 -7.31
N ALA A 51 -2.03 -15.93 -8.23
CA ALA A 51 -1.04 -14.88 -8.52
C ALA A 51 -0.65 -14.12 -7.24
N GLN A 52 0.62 -13.88 -7.03
CA GLN A 52 1.13 -13.11 -5.89
C GLN A 52 1.50 -11.72 -6.39
N VAL A 53 0.57 -10.77 -6.22
CA VAL A 53 0.70 -9.33 -6.52
C VAL A 53 0.03 -8.52 -5.41
N HIS A 54 0.51 -7.30 -5.18
CA HIS A 54 -0.10 -6.38 -4.21
C HIS A 54 -1.34 -5.69 -4.80
N ALA A 55 -2.35 -6.49 -5.15
CA ALA A 55 -3.64 -5.99 -5.62
C ALA A 55 -4.76 -6.96 -5.24
N GLY A 56 -5.91 -6.42 -4.87
CA GLY A 56 -7.15 -7.18 -4.68
C GLY A 56 -7.84 -7.51 -6.00
N GLY A 57 -8.89 -8.35 -5.95
CA GLY A 57 -9.68 -8.69 -7.14
C GLY A 57 -8.97 -9.61 -8.14
N ARG A 58 -7.91 -10.31 -7.72
CA ARG A 58 -7.08 -11.20 -8.56
C ARG A 58 -7.92 -12.25 -9.30
N GLY A 59 -8.96 -12.78 -8.66
CA GLY A 59 -9.88 -13.75 -9.29
C GLY A 59 -10.58 -13.18 -10.52
N LYS A 60 -11.05 -11.92 -10.45
CA LYS A 60 -11.70 -11.23 -11.59
C LYS A 60 -10.74 -10.98 -12.75
N GLY A 61 -9.47 -10.72 -12.45
CA GLY A 61 -8.41 -10.57 -13.46
C GLY A 61 -7.88 -11.89 -14.03
N GLY A 62 -8.39 -13.05 -13.57
CA GLY A 62 -7.91 -14.36 -14.01
C GLY A 62 -6.64 -14.87 -13.32
N GLY A 63 -6.19 -14.17 -12.26
CA GLY A 63 -5.02 -14.52 -11.46
C GLY A 63 -5.26 -15.61 -10.40
N VAL A 64 -6.49 -16.16 -10.31
CA VAL A 64 -6.82 -17.29 -9.41
C VAL A 64 -7.52 -18.35 -10.23
N LYS A 65 -6.97 -19.57 -10.23
CA LYS A 65 -7.49 -20.70 -11.02
C LYS A 65 -7.44 -22.00 -10.21
N LEU A 66 -8.46 -22.85 -10.39
CA LEU A 66 -8.53 -24.17 -9.80
C LEU A 66 -7.93 -25.20 -10.79
N ALA A 67 -7.00 -26.01 -10.32
CA ALA A 67 -6.42 -27.15 -11.03
C ALA A 67 -6.86 -28.45 -10.37
N LYS A 68 -7.36 -29.40 -11.18
CA LYS A 68 -7.88 -30.69 -10.71
C LYS A 68 -6.85 -31.82 -10.79
N ASN A 69 -5.71 -31.55 -11.39
CA ASN A 69 -4.61 -32.50 -11.55
C ASN A 69 -3.29 -31.78 -11.80
N LEU A 70 -2.17 -32.51 -11.72
CA LEU A 70 -0.82 -31.93 -11.84
C LEU A 70 -0.54 -31.32 -13.23
N LYS A 71 -1.18 -31.84 -14.30
CA LYS A 71 -1.02 -31.27 -15.64
C LYS A 71 -1.67 -29.89 -15.72
N GLU A 72 -2.86 -29.73 -15.19
CA GLU A 72 -3.52 -28.43 -15.08
C GLU A 72 -2.71 -27.45 -14.19
N VAL A 73 -2.07 -27.94 -13.11
CA VAL A 73 -1.19 -27.10 -12.29
C VAL A 73 -0.06 -26.52 -13.14
N GLU A 74 0.62 -27.36 -13.95
CA GLU A 74 1.70 -26.94 -14.83
C GLU A 74 1.24 -25.91 -15.86
N GLU A 75 0.13 -26.21 -16.55
CA GLU A 75 -0.44 -25.35 -17.60
C GLU A 75 -0.88 -23.99 -17.05
N LEU A 76 -1.66 -23.98 -15.95
CA LEU A 76 -2.21 -22.76 -15.36
C LEU A 76 -1.12 -21.92 -14.69
N ALA A 77 -0.17 -22.52 -13.99
CA ALA A 77 0.97 -21.79 -13.44
C ALA A 77 1.81 -21.15 -14.55
N GLY A 78 2.04 -21.88 -15.66
CA GLY A 78 2.74 -21.33 -16.83
C GLY A 78 2.01 -20.17 -17.52
N GLN A 79 0.68 -20.14 -17.47
CA GLN A 79 -0.13 -19.05 -18.00
C GLN A 79 -0.13 -17.82 -17.08
N ILE A 80 -0.19 -18.02 -15.76
CA ILE A 80 -0.31 -16.95 -14.78
C ILE A 80 1.05 -16.29 -14.52
N ILE A 81 2.13 -17.06 -14.41
CA ILE A 81 3.47 -16.50 -14.20
C ILE A 81 3.91 -15.75 -15.46
N GLY A 82 4.27 -14.49 -15.30
CA GLY A 82 4.69 -13.59 -16.37
C GLY A 82 3.57 -12.79 -17.03
N MET A 83 2.28 -13.08 -16.75
CA MET A 83 1.18 -12.26 -17.24
C MET A 83 1.15 -10.89 -16.58
N ASN A 84 0.62 -9.89 -17.27
CA ASN A 84 0.22 -8.63 -16.66
C ASN A 84 -1.21 -8.78 -16.15
N LEU A 85 -1.37 -8.82 -14.84
CA LEU A 85 -2.65 -9.02 -14.19
C LEU A 85 -3.36 -7.67 -14.02
N ILE A 86 -4.48 -7.50 -14.70
CA ILE A 86 -5.36 -6.34 -14.57
C ILE A 86 -6.51 -6.69 -13.64
N THR A 87 -6.71 -5.90 -12.59
CA THR A 87 -7.77 -6.03 -11.61
C THR A 87 -8.46 -4.68 -11.41
N PRO A 88 -9.61 -4.60 -10.72
CA PRO A 88 -10.22 -3.32 -10.37
C PRO A 88 -9.32 -2.39 -9.51
N GLN A 89 -8.27 -2.94 -8.88
CA GLN A 89 -7.35 -2.20 -8.02
C GLN A 89 -5.98 -1.93 -8.67
N THR A 90 -5.79 -2.26 -9.96
CA THR A 90 -4.56 -1.95 -10.70
C THR A 90 -4.81 -0.86 -11.73
N SER A 91 -3.71 -0.23 -12.23
CA SER A 91 -3.77 0.58 -13.43
C SER A 91 -4.17 -0.26 -14.66
N ALA A 92 -4.45 0.42 -15.78
CA ALA A 92 -4.75 -0.24 -17.06
C ALA A 92 -3.58 -1.08 -17.60
N GLU A 93 -2.36 -0.79 -17.18
CA GLU A 93 -1.16 -1.57 -17.54
C GLU A 93 -1.07 -2.89 -16.78
N GLY A 94 -1.77 -2.99 -15.65
CA GLY A 94 -1.75 -4.14 -14.77
C GLY A 94 -0.45 -4.26 -13.97
N LYS A 95 -0.34 -5.38 -13.23
CA LYS A 95 0.87 -5.75 -12.50
C LYS A 95 1.43 -7.06 -13.02
N LYS A 96 2.73 -7.13 -13.24
CA LYS A 96 3.40 -8.34 -13.71
C LYS A 96 3.46 -9.38 -12.61
N VAL A 97 2.95 -10.58 -12.89
CA VAL A 97 3.00 -11.71 -11.95
C VAL A 97 4.36 -12.38 -12.00
N HIS A 98 5.13 -12.31 -10.91
CA HIS A 98 6.45 -12.92 -10.81
C HIS A 98 6.43 -14.32 -10.20
N GLN A 99 5.41 -14.62 -9.41
CA GLN A 99 5.28 -15.88 -8.67
C GLN A 99 3.81 -16.20 -8.38
N VAL A 100 3.54 -17.46 -8.10
CA VAL A 100 2.22 -17.95 -7.72
C VAL A 100 2.29 -18.69 -6.39
N LEU A 101 1.20 -18.66 -5.64
CA LEU A 101 0.97 -19.53 -4.51
C LEU A 101 0.15 -20.73 -4.98
N ILE A 102 0.69 -21.93 -4.84
CA ILE A 102 -0.06 -23.16 -5.02
C ILE A 102 -0.67 -23.52 -3.69
N ALA A 103 -2.00 -23.43 -3.60
CA ALA A 103 -2.72 -23.63 -2.36
C ALA A 103 -3.57 -24.93 -2.40
N GLU A 104 -3.79 -25.54 -1.24
CA GLU A 104 -4.72 -26.66 -1.10
C GLU A 104 -6.16 -26.25 -1.41
N ASP A 105 -6.96 -27.16 -1.92
CA ASP A 105 -8.40 -26.98 -1.98
C ASP A 105 -9.01 -27.20 -0.59
N VAL A 106 -9.81 -26.22 -0.15
CA VAL A 106 -10.44 -26.23 1.18
C VAL A 106 -11.96 -26.31 1.12
N TYR A 107 -12.52 -26.44 -0.10
CA TYR A 107 -13.96 -26.61 -0.36
C TYR A 107 -14.29 -28.08 -0.56
N TYR A 108 -14.09 -28.87 0.47
CA TYR A 108 -14.37 -30.30 0.47
C TYR A 108 -15.76 -30.60 1.06
N PRO A 109 -16.44 -31.68 0.60
CA PRO A 109 -17.73 -32.09 1.17
C PRO A 109 -17.56 -32.57 2.61
N GLY A 110 -18.57 -32.35 3.46
CA GLY A 110 -18.57 -32.73 4.86
C GLY A 110 -19.97 -32.65 5.46
N ASP A 111 -20.04 -32.49 6.79
CA ASP A 111 -21.30 -32.50 7.56
C ASP A 111 -22.11 -31.20 7.42
N SER A 112 -21.47 -30.11 7.06
CA SER A 112 -22.11 -28.80 6.82
C SER A 112 -21.67 -28.17 5.49
N GLU A 113 -22.45 -27.22 4.99
CA GLU A 113 -22.05 -26.44 3.81
C GLU A 113 -20.95 -25.44 4.17
N PRO A 114 -19.91 -25.29 3.33
CA PRO A 114 -18.94 -24.21 3.48
C PRO A 114 -19.60 -22.84 3.35
N GLU A 115 -19.20 -21.90 4.22
CA GLU A 115 -19.71 -20.52 4.20
C GLU A 115 -18.56 -19.54 4.21
N GLU A 116 -18.69 -18.47 3.42
CA GLU A 116 -17.68 -17.42 3.27
C GLU A 116 -18.10 -16.15 4.03
N TYR A 117 -17.16 -15.57 4.76
CA TYR A 117 -17.32 -14.32 5.49
C TYR A 117 -16.24 -13.33 5.09
N TYR A 118 -16.54 -12.05 5.29
CA TYR A 118 -15.53 -10.98 5.24
C TYR A 118 -15.10 -10.62 6.66
N MET A 119 -13.82 -10.37 6.86
CA MET A 119 -13.30 -9.81 8.12
C MET A 119 -12.05 -8.97 7.89
N SER A 120 -12.03 -7.77 8.48
CA SER A 120 -10.84 -6.93 8.51
C SER A 120 -10.60 -6.32 9.88
N VAL A 121 -9.33 -6.05 10.18
CA VAL A 121 -8.91 -5.27 11.36
C VAL A 121 -8.15 -4.06 10.85
N LEU A 122 -8.56 -2.88 11.28
CA LEU A 122 -7.99 -1.61 10.84
C LEU A 122 -8.10 -0.53 11.93
N LEU A 123 -7.39 0.58 11.74
CA LEU A 123 -7.51 1.76 12.58
C LEU A 123 -8.63 2.67 12.07
N ASN A 124 -9.65 2.91 12.90
CA ASN A 124 -10.59 4.01 12.67
C ASN A 124 -9.98 5.31 13.20
N ARG A 125 -9.46 6.11 12.28
CA ARG A 125 -8.76 7.37 12.62
C ARG A 125 -9.68 8.43 13.24
N ALA A 126 -10.95 8.47 12.84
CA ALA A 126 -11.92 9.44 13.36
C ALA A 126 -12.23 9.18 14.84
N LEU A 127 -12.25 7.91 15.26
CA LEU A 127 -12.52 7.52 16.64
C LEU A 127 -11.24 7.28 17.46
N GLY A 128 -10.07 7.22 16.82
CA GLY A 128 -8.81 6.84 17.48
C GLY A 128 -8.83 5.43 18.08
N LYS A 129 -9.60 4.51 17.48
CA LYS A 129 -9.79 3.13 17.96
C LYS A 129 -9.47 2.12 16.86
N ASN A 130 -9.03 0.95 17.28
CA ASN A 130 -9.02 -0.19 16.37
C ASN A 130 -10.47 -0.67 16.12
N MET A 131 -10.70 -1.20 14.93
CA MET A 131 -12.01 -1.68 14.53
C MET A 131 -11.88 -3.02 13.82
N ILE A 132 -12.74 -3.97 14.18
CA ILE A 132 -12.99 -5.16 13.38
C ILE A 132 -14.26 -4.91 12.58
N MET A 133 -14.13 -4.93 11.26
CA MET A 133 -15.26 -4.90 10.34
C MET A 133 -15.48 -6.31 9.80
N TYR A 134 -16.74 -6.75 9.75
CA TYR A 134 -17.09 -8.10 9.32
C TYR A 134 -18.46 -8.17 8.65
N SER A 135 -18.65 -9.15 7.77
CA SER A 135 -19.89 -9.36 7.03
C SER A 135 -20.12 -10.84 6.75
N THR A 136 -21.38 -11.20 6.56
CA THR A 136 -21.81 -12.51 6.04
C THR A 136 -21.56 -12.65 4.53
N GLU A 137 -21.26 -11.54 3.85
CA GLU A 137 -20.99 -11.48 2.41
C GLU A 137 -19.47 -11.62 2.16
N GLY A 138 -18.94 -12.84 2.25
CA GLY A 138 -17.55 -13.15 1.94
C GLY A 138 -17.32 -13.42 0.44
N GLY A 139 -16.05 -13.39 0.02
CA GLY A 139 -15.66 -13.65 -1.37
C GLY A 139 -16.07 -12.56 -2.37
N MET A 140 -16.73 -11.51 -1.90
CA MET A 140 -17.22 -10.38 -2.70
C MET A 140 -16.42 -9.10 -2.41
N ASP A 141 -16.55 -8.09 -3.29
CA ASP A 141 -15.98 -6.76 -3.02
C ASP A 141 -16.78 -6.08 -1.91
N ILE A 142 -16.11 -5.77 -0.81
CA ILE A 142 -16.74 -5.16 0.37
C ILE A 142 -17.31 -3.76 0.06
N GLU A 143 -16.71 -3.03 -0.87
CA GLU A 143 -17.18 -1.73 -1.34
C GLU A 143 -18.58 -1.87 -1.97
N LYS A 144 -18.79 -2.92 -2.77
CA LYS A 144 -20.10 -3.22 -3.36
C LYS A 144 -21.13 -3.62 -2.29
N VAL A 145 -20.73 -4.40 -1.29
CA VAL A 145 -21.59 -4.73 -0.14
C VAL A 145 -21.97 -3.46 0.63
N ALA A 146 -21.03 -2.51 0.78
CA ALA A 146 -21.28 -1.23 1.43
C ALA A 146 -22.30 -0.34 0.66
N GLU A 147 -22.32 -0.42 -0.66
CA GLU A 147 -23.27 0.32 -1.50
C GLU A 147 -24.66 -0.35 -1.56
N GLU A 148 -24.70 -1.67 -1.78
CA GLU A 148 -25.93 -2.40 -2.04
C GLU A 148 -26.64 -2.88 -0.76
N THR A 149 -25.87 -3.36 0.23
CA THR A 149 -26.37 -4.00 1.46
C THR A 149 -25.61 -3.56 2.71
N PRO A 150 -25.51 -2.24 3.02
CA PRO A 150 -24.69 -1.73 4.12
C PRO A 150 -25.10 -2.28 5.50
N HIS A 151 -26.33 -2.76 5.66
CA HIS A 151 -26.82 -3.36 6.90
C HIS A 151 -26.22 -4.74 7.20
N LEU A 152 -25.53 -5.38 6.23
CA LEU A 152 -24.81 -6.63 6.40
C LEU A 152 -23.36 -6.42 6.82
N ILE A 153 -22.90 -5.15 6.92
CA ILE A 153 -21.58 -4.82 7.43
C ILE A 153 -21.69 -4.43 8.90
N PHE A 154 -21.02 -5.20 9.72
CA PHE A 154 -20.97 -5.00 11.18
C PHE A 154 -19.62 -4.42 11.58
N HIS A 155 -19.63 -3.65 12.67
CA HIS A 155 -18.44 -3.02 13.24
C HIS A 155 -18.31 -3.37 14.72
N GLU A 156 -17.08 -3.70 15.14
CA GLU A 156 -16.72 -3.87 16.54
C GLU A 156 -15.56 -2.92 16.86
N GLU A 157 -15.86 -1.86 17.63
CA GLU A 157 -14.86 -0.91 18.07
C GLU A 157 -14.08 -1.47 19.27
N ILE A 158 -12.76 -1.35 19.23
CA ILE A 158 -11.86 -1.87 20.25
C ILE A 158 -10.99 -0.73 20.78
N ASP A 159 -11.10 -0.47 22.06
CA ASP A 159 -10.22 0.48 22.73
C ASP A 159 -8.78 -0.07 22.74
N PRO A 160 -7.80 0.66 22.17
CA PRO A 160 -6.43 0.17 22.07
C PRO A 160 -5.74 -0.04 23.43
N LEU A 161 -6.21 0.62 24.49
CA LEU A 161 -5.67 0.45 25.84
C LEU A 161 -6.18 -0.82 26.52
N ILE A 162 -7.40 -1.25 26.19
CA ILE A 162 -8.05 -2.42 26.77
C ILE A 162 -7.82 -3.67 25.91
N GLY A 163 -7.84 -3.50 24.60
CA GLY A 163 -7.78 -4.60 23.63
C GLY A 163 -9.13 -5.29 23.44
N LEU A 164 -9.14 -6.33 22.61
CA LEU A 164 -10.34 -7.12 22.31
C LEU A 164 -10.80 -7.90 23.52
N LEU A 165 -12.03 -7.67 23.95
CA LEU A 165 -12.65 -8.38 25.08
C LEU A 165 -13.35 -9.66 24.61
N PRO A 166 -13.38 -10.73 25.43
CA PRO A 166 -13.99 -12.01 25.05
C PRO A 166 -15.45 -11.94 24.62
N PHE A 167 -16.23 -10.98 25.16
CA PHE A 167 -17.63 -10.83 24.75
C PHE A 167 -17.74 -10.22 23.34
N GLN A 168 -16.80 -9.38 22.92
CA GLN A 168 -16.76 -8.81 21.58
C GLN A 168 -16.50 -9.90 20.53
N ALA A 169 -15.52 -10.77 20.74
CA ALA A 169 -15.26 -11.91 19.87
C ALA A 169 -16.48 -12.86 19.76
N ARG A 170 -17.20 -13.08 20.88
CA ARG A 170 -18.45 -13.86 20.85
C ARG A 170 -19.58 -13.14 20.11
N ARG A 171 -19.70 -11.82 20.27
CA ARG A 171 -20.69 -11.01 19.54
C ARG A 171 -20.48 -11.08 18.03
N ILE A 172 -19.21 -11.02 17.57
CA ILE A 172 -18.86 -11.20 16.15
C ILE A 172 -19.35 -12.56 15.65
N ALA A 173 -19.00 -13.64 16.36
CA ALA A 173 -19.43 -15.00 15.98
C ALA A 173 -20.95 -15.15 15.97
N PHE A 174 -21.65 -14.51 16.92
CA PHE A 174 -23.10 -14.52 17.00
C PHE A 174 -23.75 -13.75 15.83
N ASN A 175 -23.25 -12.55 15.52
CA ASN A 175 -23.77 -11.72 14.42
C ASN A 175 -23.54 -12.38 13.03
N LEU A 176 -22.51 -13.21 12.90
CA LEU A 176 -22.29 -14.04 11.71
C LEU A 176 -23.20 -15.29 11.66
N GLY A 177 -24.13 -15.43 12.60
CA GLY A 177 -25.09 -16.55 12.62
C GLY A 177 -24.51 -17.90 13.07
N LEU A 178 -23.27 -17.91 13.59
CA LEU A 178 -22.58 -19.14 13.91
C LEU A 178 -23.07 -19.78 15.22
N SER A 179 -23.02 -21.10 15.29
CA SER A 179 -23.36 -21.88 16.48
C SER A 179 -22.39 -23.06 16.67
N GLY A 180 -22.51 -23.78 17.76
CA GLY A 180 -21.79 -25.05 17.99
C GLY A 180 -20.26 -24.92 17.96
N MET A 181 -19.61 -25.73 17.13
CA MET A 181 -18.16 -25.74 16.96
C MET A 181 -17.68 -24.51 16.20
N ALA A 182 -18.36 -24.13 15.11
CA ALA A 182 -18.02 -22.98 14.30
C ALA A 182 -18.00 -21.66 15.11
N PHE A 183 -18.95 -21.49 16.03
CA PHE A 183 -18.97 -20.35 16.96
C PHE A 183 -17.70 -20.28 17.84
N LYS A 184 -17.27 -21.44 18.37
CA LYS A 184 -16.06 -21.51 19.21
C LYS A 184 -14.80 -21.25 18.40
N GLU A 185 -14.72 -21.82 17.21
CA GLU A 185 -13.58 -21.63 16.30
C GLU A 185 -13.51 -20.17 15.80
N MET A 186 -14.64 -19.54 15.47
CA MET A 186 -14.67 -18.12 15.09
C MET A 186 -14.22 -17.22 16.24
N THR A 187 -14.66 -17.49 17.47
CA THR A 187 -14.22 -16.73 18.64
C THR A 187 -12.70 -16.80 18.85
N LYS A 188 -12.11 -17.98 18.65
CA LYS A 188 -10.64 -18.15 18.69
C LYS A 188 -9.97 -17.43 17.53
N PHE A 189 -10.51 -17.58 16.31
CA PHE A 189 -10.00 -16.95 15.10
C PHE A 189 -9.92 -15.42 15.24
N VAL A 190 -11.01 -14.77 15.65
CA VAL A 190 -11.08 -13.33 15.88
C VAL A 190 -10.05 -12.86 16.91
N THR A 191 -9.92 -13.61 18.02
CA THR A 191 -8.96 -13.29 19.08
C THR A 191 -7.51 -13.38 18.57
N ALA A 192 -7.19 -14.43 17.82
CA ALA A 192 -5.89 -14.63 17.23
C ALA A 192 -5.58 -13.57 16.14
N LEU A 193 -6.55 -13.26 15.28
CA LEU A 193 -6.45 -12.23 14.24
C LEU A 193 -6.16 -10.84 14.83
N TYR A 194 -6.92 -10.44 15.86
CA TYR A 194 -6.67 -9.17 16.53
C TYR A 194 -5.31 -9.13 17.23
N THR A 195 -4.90 -10.24 17.84
CA THR A 195 -3.56 -10.37 18.45
C THR A 195 -2.47 -10.23 17.39
N ALA A 196 -2.61 -10.86 16.23
CA ALA A 196 -1.70 -10.73 15.11
C ALA A 196 -1.59 -9.27 14.67
N TYR A 197 -2.74 -8.60 14.47
CA TYR A 197 -2.80 -7.20 14.06
C TYR A 197 -1.99 -6.28 14.99
N VAL A 198 -2.24 -6.39 16.30
CA VAL A 198 -1.57 -5.53 17.29
C VAL A 198 -0.09 -5.87 17.44
N LYS A 199 0.26 -7.16 17.46
CA LYS A 199 1.63 -7.61 17.72
C LYS A 199 2.57 -7.46 16.54
N SER A 200 2.05 -7.43 15.32
CA SER A 200 2.82 -7.17 14.11
C SER A 200 2.87 -5.69 13.74
N ASP A 201 2.29 -4.79 14.55
CA ASP A 201 2.16 -3.37 14.24
C ASP A 201 1.58 -3.14 12.83
N SER A 202 0.52 -3.86 12.50
CA SER A 202 -0.14 -3.76 11.20
C SER A 202 -1.12 -2.59 11.16
N SER A 203 -1.25 -1.96 10.02
CA SER A 203 -2.28 -0.95 9.75
C SER A 203 -3.55 -1.56 9.15
N LEU A 204 -3.43 -2.74 8.54
CA LEU A 204 -4.54 -3.50 7.96
C LEU A 204 -4.27 -5.00 8.02
N PHE A 205 -5.24 -5.76 8.47
CA PHE A 205 -5.46 -7.16 8.13
C PHE A 205 -6.83 -7.28 7.49
N GLU A 206 -6.90 -7.79 6.27
CA GLU A 206 -8.15 -8.08 5.57
C GLU A 206 -8.13 -9.53 5.11
N ILE A 207 -9.15 -10.28 5.49
CA ILE A 207 -9.35 -11.67 5.16
C ILE A 207 -10.65 -11.79 4.37
N ASN A 208 -10.53 -12.10 3.10
CA ASN A 208 -11.67 -12.21 2.19
C ASN A 208 -11.46 -13.30 1.14
N PRO A 209 -12.01 -14.52 1.36
CA PRO A 209 -12.90 -14.88 2.45
C PRO A 209 -12.21 -15.43 3.71
N VAL A 210 -12.90 -15.28 4.85
CA VAL A 210 -12.80 -16.19 5.99
C VAL A 210 -13.76 -17.34 5.71
N LEU A 211 -13.28 -18.56 5.68
CA LEU A 211 -14.07 -19.75 5.34
C LEU A 211 -14.46 -20.51 6.61
N LYS A 212 -15.75 -20.79 6.77
CA LYS A 212 -16.24 -21.89 7.57
C LYS A 212 -16.21 -23.15 6.70
N THR A 213 -15.38 -24.11 7.03
CA THR A 213 -15.29 -25.36 6.29
C THR A 213 -16.46 -26.29 6.63
N SER A 214 -16.64 -27.34 5.82
CA SER A 214 -17.69 -28.33 6.01
C SER A 214 -17.59 -29.17 7.30
N ASP A 215 -16.45 -29.08 8.01
CA ASP A 215 -16.23 -29.67 9.34
C ASP A 215 -16.19 -28.58 10.44
N ASP A 216 -16.87 -27.46 10.23
CA ASP A 216 -17.05 -26.35 11.15
C ASP A 216 -15.75 -25.67 11.64
N LYS A 217 -14.65 -25.80 10.93
CA LYS A 217 -13.42 -25.05 11.21
C LYS A 217 -13.48 -23.68 10.57
N ILE A 218 -12.82 -22.70 11.17
CA ILE A 218 -12.70 -21.36 10.62
C ILE A 218 -11.26 -21.14 10.10
N MET A 219 -11.13 -20.61 8.90
CA MET A 219 -9.86 -20.55 8.17
C MET A 219 -9.73 -19.25 7.34
N ALA A 220 -8.53 -18.66 7.31
CA ALA A 220 -8.20 -17.60 6.37
C ALA A 220 -7.81 -18.21 5.01
N VAL A 221 -8.61 -17.93 3.98
CA VAL A 221 -8.36 -18.44 2.62
C VAL A 221 -7.53 -17.45 1.82
N ASP A 222 -7.75 -16.15 2.02
CA ASP A 222 -6.90 -15.08 1.49
C ASP A 222 -6.42 -14.19 2.64
N ALA A 223 -5.41 -13.36 2.40
CA ALA A 223 -4.93 -12.39 3.36
C ALA A 223 -4.30 -11.20 2.64
N LYS A 224 -4.79 -10.00 2.94
CA LYS A 224 -4.18 -8.72 2.58
C LYS A 224 -3.67 -8.07 3.87
N VAL A 225 -2.37 -7.87 3.93
CA VAL A 225 -1.70 -7.37 5.14
C VAL A 225 -0.85 -6.18 4.81
N THR A 226 -1.00 -5.13 5.61
CA THR A 226 -0.15 -3.94 5.54
C THR A 226 0.49 -3.70 6.91
N ILE A 227 1.81 -3.73 6.96
CA ILE A 227 2.60 -3.39 8.15
C ILE A 227 2.84 -1.87 8.18
N ASP A 228 2.81 -1.26 9.35
CA ASP A 228 3.22 0.13 9.51
C ASP A 228 4.74 0.25 9.32
N ASP A 229 5.18 0.98 8.28
CA ASP A 229 6.59 1.18 7.98
C ASP A 229 7.34 1.84 9.14
N ASN A 230 6.67 2.68 9.93
CA ASN A 230 7.26 3.31 11.10
C ASN A 230 7.57 2.33 12.24
N SER A 231 7.04 1.11 12.19
CA SER A 231 7.28 0.06 13.18
C SER A 231 8.39 -0.93 12.81
N LEU A 232 8.89 -0.89 11.58
CA LEU A 232 9.87 -1.87 11.05
C LEU A 232 11.16 -1.95 11.86
N TYR A 233 11.55 -0.90 12.58
CA TYR A 233 12.69 -0.95 13.50
C TYR A 233 12.52 -1.98 14.63
N ARG A 234 11.27 -2.34 14.98
CA ARG A 234 10.90 -3.36 15.96
C ARG A 234 10.74 -4.76 15.34
N HIS A 235 10.51 -4.82 14.02
CA HIS A 235 10.23 -6.04 13.24
C HIS A 235 11.28 -6.22 12.14
N LYS A 236 12.52 -6.45 12.54
CA LYS A 236 13.64 -6.58 11.59
C LYS A 236 13.47 -7.76 10.64
N ASP A 237 12.79 -8.81 11.10
CA ASP A 237 12.40 -10.01 10.33
C ASP A 237 11.40 -9.71 9.22
N TYR A 238 10.61 -8.63 9.35
CA TYR A 238 9.64 -8.23 8.32
C TYR A 238 10.27 -7.38 7.21
N VAL A 239 11.41 -6.73 7.48
CA VAL A 239 12.08 -5.89 6.46
C VAL A 239 12.39 -6.67 5.19
N ASP A 240 12.84 -7.92 5.34
CA ASP A 240 13.19 -8.81 4.22
C ASP A 240 11.97 -9.33 3.45
N LEU A 241 10.75 -9.11 3.96
CA LEU A 241 9.50 -9.48 3.28
C LEU A 241 9.09 -8.47 2.20
N ARG A 242 9.72 -7.30 2.16
CA ARG A 242 9.40 -6.23 1.22
C ARG A 242 9.75 -6.61 -0.21
N ASP A 243 8.77 -6.55 -1.10
CA ASP A 243 8.99 -6.76 -2.54
C ASP A 243 8.97 -5.43 -3.29
N LEU A 244 10.15 -4.89 -3.54
CA LEU A 244 10.33 -3.60 -4.24
C LEU A 244 9.79 -3.60 -5.67
N ARG A 245 9.59 -4.78 -6.30
CA ARG A 245 9.02 -4.90 -7.65
C ARG A 245 7.52 -4.57 -7.68
N GLU A 246 6.87 -4.61 -6.54
CA GLU A 246 5.45 -4.33 -6.37
C GLU A 246 5.17 -2.86 -6.01
N GLU A 247 6.23 -2.08 -5.69
CA GLU A 247 6.13 -0.69 -5.29
C GLU A 247 6.40 0.25 -6.49
N ASN A 248 6.05 1.53 -6.34
CA ASN A 248 6.38 2.54 -7.34
C ASN A 248 7.91 2.73 -7.40
N PRO A 249 8.56 2.54 -8.58
CA PRO A 249 10.01 2.62 -8.69
C PRO A 249 10.59 3.98 -8.29
N ILE A 250 9.84 5.07 -8.54
CA ILE A 250 10.27 6.44 -8.20
C ILE A 250 10.24 6.62 -6.68
N GLU A 251 9.19 6.13 -6.00
CA GLU A 251 9.08 6.17 -4.54
C GLU A 251 10.17 5.32 -3.86
N VAL A 252 10.48 4.14 -4.42
CA VAL A 252 11.56 3.28 -3.92
C VAL A 252 12.91 4.00 -4.00
N GLU A 253 13.20 4.64 -5.13
CA GLU A 253 14.46 5.38 -5.31
C GLU A 253 14.52 6.62 -4.41
N ALA A 254 13.43 7.37 -4.31
CA ALA A 254 13.34 8.52 -3.41
C ALA A 254 13.57 8.09 -1.95
N GLY A 255 12.98 6.98 -1.53
CA GLY A 255 13.20 6.39 -0.20
C GLY A 255 14.66 6.01 0.05
N ALA A 256 15.35 5.44 -0.94
CA ALA A 256 16.77 5.12 -0.85
C ALA A 256 17.67 6.37 -0.69
N LEU A 257 17.23 7.52 -1.24
CA LEU A 257 17.86 8.83 -1.07
C LEU A 257 17.44 9.55 0.25
N GLY A 258 16.59 8.92 1.05
CA GLY A 258 16.07 9.48 2.31
C GLY A 258 15.07 10.62 2.10
N LEU A 259 14.38 10.67 0.94
CA LEU A 259 13.34 11.62 0.63
C LEU A 259 11.96 11.04 0.94
N ASN A 260 11.07 11.87 1.50
CA ASN A 260 9.65 11.54 1.65
C ASN A 260 8.92 11.96 0.37
N TYR A 261 8.71 11.02 -0.53
CA TYR A 261 8.10 11.24 -1.84
C TYR A 261 6.87 10.36 -2.01
N VAL A 262 5.80 10.93 -2.59
CA VAL A 262 4.63 10.20 -3.06
C VAL A 262 4.34 10.67 -4.47
N ASP A 263 4.18 9.73 -5.38
CA ASP A 263 3.84 9.96 -6.78
C ASP A 263 2.35 10.28 -6.94
N LEU A 264 2.01 11.27 -7.77
CA LEU A 264 0.65 11.73 -8.04
C LEU A 264 0.45 11.95 -9.54
N ASP A 265 -0.79 11.95 -10.01
CA ASP A 265 -1.15 12.06 -11.43
C ASP A 265 -1.23 13.52 -11.92
N GLY A 266 -0.24 14.36 -11.61
CA GLY A 266 -0.27 15.78 -11.91
C GLY A 266 0.74 16.24 -12.97
N ASN A 267 0.86 17.59 -13.10
CA ASN A 267 1.75 18.25 -14.07
C ASN A 267 2.66 19.30 -13.43
N VAL A 268 2.57 19.52 -12.12
CA VAL A 268 3.44 20.46 -11.39
C VAL A 268 4.17 19.69 -10.29
N GLY A 269 5.48 19.53 -10.46
CA GLY A 269 6.34 18.99 -9.43
C GLY A 269 6.45 19.95 -8.24
N CYS A 270 6.39 19.45 -7.01
CA CYS A 270 6.56 20.28 -5.83
C CYS A 270 7.67 19.76 -4.91
N MET A 271 8.44 20.72 -4.37
CA MET A 271 9.50 20.49 -3.39
C MET A 271 9.32 21.45 -2.21
N VAL A 272 9.16 20.92 -1.02
CA VAL A 272 8.90 21.73 0.18
C VAL A 272 9.68 21.22 1.38
N ASN A 273 9.71 22.02 2.45
CA ASN A 273 10.21 21.60 3.76
C ASN A 273 9.08 21.53 4.77
N GLY A 274 8.59 20.32 4.98
CA GLY A 274 7.54 19.99 5.94
C GLY A 274 6.22 19.60 5.30
N ALA A 275 5.63 18.53 5.80
CA ALA A 275 4.42 17.90 5.26
C ALA A 275 3.21 18.84 5.20
N GLY A 276 3.01 19.70 6.23
CA GLY A 276 1.90 20.67 6.23
C GLY A 276 2.05 21.72 5.12
N LEU A 277 3.27 22.19 4.87
CA LEU A 277 3.55 23.12 3.76
C LEU A 277 3.39 22.41 2.40
N ALA A 278 3.70 21.13 2.31
CA ALA A 278 3.47 20.34 1.10
C ALA A 278 1.98 20.30 0.73
N MET A 279 1.12 19.98 1.69
CA MET A 279 -0.33 19.96 1.47
C MET A 279 -0.86 21.33 1.03
N ALA A 280 -0.46 22.40 1.72
CA ALA A 280 -0.85 23.76 1.34
C ALA A 280 -0.32 24.17 -0.05
N THR A 281 0.87 23.69 -0.42
CA THR A 281 1.45 23.94 -1.75
C THR A 281 0.69 23.21 -2.84
N MET A 282 0.27 21.97 -2.59
CA MET A 282 -0.56 21.20 -3.53
C MET A 282 -1.93 21.86 -3.73
N ASP A 283 -2.57 22.39 -2.66
CA ASP A 283 -3.81 23.16 -2.77
C ASP A 283 -3.60 24.43 -3.59
N LEU A 284 -2.48 25.14 -3.39
CA LEU A 284 -2.12 26.31 -4.18
C LEU A 284 -1.97 26.00 -5.66
N ILE A 285 -1.29 24.90 -6.00
CA ILE A 285 -1.12 24.44 -7.39
C ILE A 285 -2.50 24.20 -8.02
N LYS A 286 -3.42 23.54 -7.32
CA LYS A 286 -4.79 23.34 -7.81
C LYS A 286 -5.55 24.64 -8.02
N GLN A 287 -5.45 25.58 -7.10
CA GLN A 287 -6.07 26.91 -7.24
C GLN A 287 -5.50 27.69 -8.43
N ALA A 288 -4.22 27.48 -8.77
CA ALA A 288 -3.56 28.08 -9.93
C ALA A 288 -3.89 27.37 -11.26
N GLY A 289 -4.76 26.35 -11.26
CA GLY A 289 -5.17 25.61 -12.46
C GLY A 289 -4.19 24.51 -12.89
N GLY A 290 -3.24 24.15 -12.03
CA GLY A 290 -2.36 23.00 -12.19
C GLY A 290 -2.84 21.80 -11.38
N GLU A 291 -2.19 20.66 -11.59
CA GLU A 291 -2.37 19.46 -10.76
C GLU A 291 -1.03 19.04 -10.16
N PRO A 292 -0.94 18.77 -8.83
CA PRO A 292 0.31 18.38 -8.21
C PRO A 292 0.75 17.00 -8.73
N ALA A 293 1.99 16.91 -9.22
CA ALA A 293 2.59 15.67 -9.72
C ALA A 293 3.18 14.81 -8.60
N ASN A 294 3.48 15.40 -7.45
CA ASN A 294 4.04 14.69 -6.32
C ASN A 294 3.84 15.41 -4.99
N PHE A 295 3.91 14.64 -3.91
CA PHE A 295 4.24 15.14 -2.58
C PHE A 295 5.75 14.94 -2.38
N LEU A 296 6.49 15.97 -1.95
CA LEU A 296 7.91 15.84 -1.61
C LEU A 296 8.30 16.78 -0.47
N ASP A 297 8.71 16.18 0.64
CA ASP A 297 9.26 16.88 1.79
C ASP A 297 10.78 16.65 1.88
N VAL A 298 11.58 17.69 1.66
CA VAL A 298 13.04 17.63 1.78
C VAL A 298 13.55 17.78 3.22
N GLY A 299 12.63 17.99 4.17
CA GLY A 299 12.94 18.13 5.59
C GLY A 299 13.63 19.44 5.98
N GLY A 300 14.00 19.53 7.25
CA GLY A 300 14.57 20.74 7.86
C GLY A 300 16.04 21.04 7.55
N THR A 301 16.74 20.15 6.82
CA THR A 301 18.19 20.29 6.52
C THR A 301 18.47 20.30 5.02
N ALA A 302 17.57 20.89 4.22
CA ALA A 302 17.68 20.92 2.76
C ALA A 302 19.03 21.54 2.32
N ASP A 303 20.04 20.69 2.15
CA ASP A 303 21.34 21.04 1.58
C ASP A 303 21.34 20.82 0.05
N ALA A 304 22.44 21.20 -0.61
CA ALA A 304 22.57 21.09 -2.06
C ALA A 304 22.36 19.67 -2.58
N ALA A 305 22.93 18.66 -1.91
CA ALA A 305 22.82 17.26 -2.34
C ALA A 305 21.37 16.75 -2.24
N ARG A 306 20.65 17.14 -1.20
CA ARG A 306 19.25 16.77 -1.00
C ARG A 306 18.32 17.46 -2.01
N VAL A 307 18.60 18.71 -2.35
CA VAL A 307 17.88 19.46 -3.40
C VAL A 307 18.15 18.83 -4.78
N GLU A 308 19.40 18.46 -5.08
CA GLU A 308 19.78 17.79 -6.33
C GLU A 308 19.07 16.43 -6.47
N ALA A 309 19.07 15.63 -5.38
CA ALA A 309 18.35 14.37 -5.32
C ALA A 309 16.84 14.58 -5.57
N ALA A 310 16.23 15.59 -4.94
CA ALA A 310 14.82 15.92 -5.12
C ALA A 310 14.49 16.31 -6.58
N PHE A 311 15.30 17.14 -7.22
CA PHE A 311 15.16 17.46 -8.64
C PHE A 311 15.27 16.20 -9.52
N SER A 312 16.27 15.35 -9.26
CA SER A 312 16.49 14.15 -10.06
C SER A 312 15.30 13.19 -10.01
N ILE A 313 14.59 13.14 -8.88
CA ILE A 313 13.36 12.34 -8.70
C ILE A 313 12.18 12.99 -9.43
N ILE A 314 11.91 14.27 -9.21
CA ILE A 314 10.77 14.97 -9.84
C ILE A 314 10.86 14.93 -11.38
N LEU A 315 12.05 15.13 -11.93
CA LEU A 315 12.27 15.19 -13.39
C LEU A 315 12.20 13.82 -14.08
N LYS A 316 12.06 12.71 -13.35
CA LYS A 316 11.77 11.39 -13.94
C LYS A 316 10.35 11.26 -14.43
N ASP A 317 9.44 12.02 -13.83
CA ASP A 317 8.07 12.08 -14.33
C ASP A 317 7.98 13.00 -15.55
N SER A 318 7.73 12.40 -16.70
CA SER A 318 7.59 13.10 -17.98
C SER A 318 6.33 13.98 -18.08
N ALA A 319 5.36 13.82 -17.17
CA ALA A 319 4.16 14.63 -17.11
C ALA A 319 4.43 16.00 -16.49
N VAL A 320 5.53 16.18 -15.76
CA VAL A 320 5.90 17.43 -15.10
C VAL A 320 6.22 18.52 -16.12
N LYS A 321 5.45 19.61 -16.09
CA LYS A 321 5.59 20.78 -16.97
C LYS A 321 6.17 22.01 -16.25
N ALA A 322 6.14 22.03 -14.92
CA ALA A 322 6.72 23.07 -14.07
C ALA A 322 7.09 22.51 -12.72
N ILE A 323 8.03 23.14 -12.02
CA ILE A 323 8.41 22.77 -10.65
C ILE A 323 8.21 23.98 -9.72
N LEU A 324 7.47 23.80 -8.64
CA LEU A 324 7.32 24.78 -7.57
C LEU A 324 8.12 24.34 -6.34
N ILE A 325 9.15 25.09 -6.02
CA ILE A 325 9.91 24.97 -4.77
C ILE A 325 9.33 25.97 -3.77
N ASN A 326 8.80 25.49 -2.67
CA ASN A 326 8.21 26.34 -1.63
C ASN A 326 8.83 26.03 -0.28
N ILE A 327 9.71 26.91 0.17
CA ILE A 327 10.45 26.75 1.42
C ILE A 327 10.06 27.86 2.41
N PHE A 328 9.69 27.44 3.61
CA PHE A 328 9.53 28.36 4.73
C PHE A 328 10.66 28.16 5.74
N GLY A 329 11.53 29.16 5.83
CA GLY A 329 12.71 29.13 6.67
C GLY A 329 12.45 29.57 8.10
N GLY A 330 12.20 28.62 8.98
CA GLY A 330 12.34 28.83 10.42
C GLY A 330 13.77 28.45 10.86
N ILE A 331 13.98 27.15 11.06
CA ILE A 331 15.31 26.57 11.32
C ILE A 331 16.11 26.47 10.01
N VAL A 332 15.43 26.17 8.91
CA VAL A 332 16.03 26.12 7.57
C VAL A 332 16.40 27.53 7.11
N ARG A 333 17.62 27.70 6.63
CA ARG A 333 18.08 28.97 6.07
C ARG A 333 17.82 29.02 4.58
N CYS A 334 17.03 29.99 4.14
CA CYS A 334 16.66 30.16 2.73
C CYS A 334 17.87 30.38 1.81
N ASP A 335 18.90 31.07 2.27
CA ASP A 335 20.14 31.28 1.51
C ASP A 335 20.89 29.97 1.20
N ARG A 336 20.87 28.98 2.10
CA ARG A 336 21.45 27.64 1.87
C ARG A 336 20.62 26.85 0.84
N VAL A 337 19.28 26.94 0.93
CA VAL A 337 18.41 26.29 -0.04
C VAL A 337 18.58 26.92 -1.42
N ALA A 338 18.63 28.25 -1.51
CA ALA A 338 18.87 28.95 -2.76
C ALA A 338 20.20 28.52 -3.41
N GLN A 339 21.27 28.44 -2.60
CA GLN A 339 22.55 27.94 -3.09
C GLN A 339 22.44 26.47 -3.56
N GLY A 340 21.73 25.63 -2.81
CA GLY A 340 21.47 24.23 -3.19
C GLY A 340 20.72 24.10 -4.50
N VAL A 341 19.71 24.94 -4.75
CA VAL A 341 18.99 25.01 -6.04
C VAL A 341 19.92 25.41 -7.18
N ILE A 342 20.74 26.43 -6.97
CA ILE A 342 21.71 26.91 -7.96
C ILE A 342 22.74 25.83 -8.29
N ASP A 343 23.30 25.17 -7.29
CA ASP A 343 24.30 24.15 -7.48
C ASP A 343 23.72 22.89 -8.16
N ALA A 344 22.53 22.47 -7.73
CA ALA A 344 21.80 21.37 -8.38
C ALA A 344 21.50 21.67 -9.85
N TYR A 345 21.00 22.87 -10.16
CA TYR A 345 20.72 23.29 -11.54
C TYR A 345 22.00 23.24 -12.41
N ARG A 346 23.13 23.72 -11.87
CA ARG A 346 24.43 23.71 -12.59
C ARG A 346 24.96 22.30 -12.78
N ASN A 347 24.82 21.41 -11.80
CA ASN A 347 25.27 20.03 -11.87
C ASN A 347 24.48 19.20 -12.85
N MET A 348 23.18 19.41 -12.90
CA MET A 348 22.26 18.67 -13.79
C MET A 348 22.30 19.17 -15.24
N GLY A 349 22.86 20.36 -15.49
CA GLY A 349 22.90 20.99 -16.81
C GLY A 349 21.58 21.65 -17.17
N THR A 350 21.07 21.41 -18.38
CA THR A 350 19.83 22.06 -18.84
C THR A 350 18.60 21.39 -18.24
N ILE A 351 17.84 22.12 -17.44
CA ILE A 351 16.51 21.72 -16.98
C ILE A 351 15.48 22.38 -17.92
N ASN A 352 14.72 21.56 -18.63
CA ASN A 352 13.80 22.01 -19.67
C ASN A 352 12.40 22.40 -19.16
N VAL A 353 12.19 22.42 -17.84
CA VAL A 353 10.94 22.81 -17.22
C VAL A 353 11.13 24.08 -16.40
N PRO A 354 10.18 25.04 -16.44
CA PRO A 354 10.23 26.24 -15.63
C PRO A 354 10.29 25.92 -14.14
N ILE A 355 11.13 26.63 -13.40
CA ILE A 355 11.28 26.48 -11.96
C ILE A 355 10.82 27.77 -11.27
N ILE A 356 9.85 27.65 -10.38
CA ILE A 356 9.38 28.72 -9.51
C ILE A 356 9.92 28.45 -8.11
N VAL A 357 10.58 29.43 -7.50
CA VAL A 357 11.16 29.29 -6.17
C VAL A 357 10.57 30.35 -5.24
N ARG A 358 9.79 29.91 -4.28
CA ARG A 358 9.32 30.74 -3.19
C ARG A 358 10.11 30.45 -1.93
N LEU A 359 10.78 31.47 -1.42
CA LEU A 359 11.59 31.39 -0.20
C LEU A 359 11.12 32.48 0.78
N GLN A 360 10.68 32.07 1.96
CA GLN A 360 10.23 32.97 3.02
C GLN A 360 10.81 32.57 4.37
N GLY A 361 11.13 33.55 5.22
CA GLY A 361 11.71 33.35 6.54
C GLY A 361 13.18 33.71 6.63
N THR A 362 13.98 32.97 7.38
CA THR A 362 15.38 33.27 7.69
C THR A 362 16.24 33.42 6.43
N ASN A 363 16.78 34.64 6.21
CA ASN A 363 17.63 35.01 5.07
C ASN A 363 16.91 34.93 3.69
N ALA A 364 15.60 35.14 3.65
CA ALA A 364 14.81 35.09 2.40
C ALA A 364 15.27 36.15 1.39
N ASP A 365 15.58 37.39 1.84
CA ASP A 365 16.08 38.46 0.97
C ASP A 365 17.42 38.09 0.31
N ILE A 366 18.35 37.51 1.10
CA ILE A 366 19.63 37.06 0.59
C ILE A 366 19.42 35.94 -0.42
N ALA A 367 18.52 34.99 -0.14
CA ALA A 367 18.18 33.91 -1.00
C ALA A 367 17.61 34.37 -2.36
N LYS A 368 16.70 35.35 -2.32
CA LYS A 368 16.16 35.96 -3.52
C LYS A 368 17.24 36.61 -4.37
N GLU A 369 18.12 37.37 -3.74
CA GLU A 369 19.27 38.04 -4.43
C GLU A 369 20.20 37.00 -5.08
N LEU A 370 20.48 35.87 -4.41
CA LEU A 370 21.29 34.76 -4.95
C LEU A 370 20.63 34.14 -6.19
N ILE A 371 19.33 33.85 -6.14
CA ILE A 371 18.58 33.31 -7.29
C ILE A 371 18.61 34.33 -8.45
N ASP A 372 18.23 35.58 -8.21
CA ASP A 372 18.14 36.61 -9.26
C ASP A 372 19.51 36.88 -9.91
N LYS A 373 20.63 36.80 -9.18
CA LYS A 373 21.98 36.96 -9.69
C LYS A 373 22.59 35.68 -10.29
N SER A 374 21.95 34.54 -10.16
CA SER A 374 22.51 33.24 -10.60
C SER A 374 22.64 33.15 -12.12
N GLY A 375 21.86 33.91 -12.86
CA GLY A 375 21.75 33.84 -14.34
C GLY A 375 21.02 32.58 -14.83
N LEU A 376 20.34 31.86 -13.93
CA LEU A 376 19.54 30.68 -14.25
C LEU A 376 18.11 31.07 -14.60
N ASP A 377 17.44 30.26 -15.40
CA ASP A 377 16.03 30.43 -15.76
C ASP A 377 15.13 29.93 -14.60
N VAL A 378 15.15 30.71 -13.49
CA VAL A 378 14.42 30.43 -12.27
C VAL A 378 13.64 31.68 -11.84
N MET A 379 12.34 31.52 -11.64
CA MET A 379 11.45 32.60 -11.22
C MET A 379 11.37 32.67 -9.70
N SER A 380 11.86 33.73 -9.08
CA SER A 380 11.77 33.94 -7.64
C SER A 380 10.39 34.47 -7.25
N ALA A 381 9.84 34.05 -6.11
CA ALA A 381 8.62 34.58 -5.50
C ALA A 381 8.82 34.72 -3.98
N THR A 382 8.14 35.69 -3.38
CA THR A 382 8.11 35.89 -1.92
C THR A 382 6.76 35.53 -1.34
N GLU A 383 5.70 36.04 -1.95
CA GLU A 383 4.33 35.83 -1.48
C GLU A 383 3.74 34.53 -2.08
N PHE A 384 2.79 33.93 -1.34
CA PHE A 384 2.14 32.69 -1.75
C PHE A 384 1.33 32.86 -3.04
N GLN A 385 0.62 33.99 -3.16
CA GLN A 385 -0.15 34.36 -4.35
C GLN A 385 0.76 34.59 -5.56
N GLU A 386 1.90 35.25 -5.38
CA GLU A 386 2.88 35.47 -6.45
C GLU A 386 3.38 34.14 -7.04
N ALA A 387 3.61 33.13 -6.18
CA ALA A 387 4.00 31.80 -6.63
C ALA A 387 2.88 31.14 -7.44
N ALA A 388 1.62 31.25 -7.00
CA ALA A 388 0.45 30.75 -7.72
C ALA A 388 0.32 31.39 -9.10
N ASP A 389 0.41 32.71 -9.20
CA ASP A 389 0.30 33.45 -10.46
C ASP A 389 1.39 33.02 -11.46
N LYS A 390 2.62 32.77 -10.98
CA LYS A 390 3.73 32.25 -11.81
C LYS A 390 3.48 30.84 -12.28
N VAL A 391 2.95 29.95 -11.41
CA VAL A 391 2.55 28.59 -11.82
C VAL A 391 1.48 28.66 -12.91
N GLN A 392 0.44 29.48 -12.73
CA GLN A 392 -0.60 29.67 -13.74
C GLN A 392 -0.03 30.18 -15.07
N ALA A 393 0.88 31.17 -15.02
CA ALA A 393 1.48 31.75 -16.22
C ALA A 393 2.31 30.78 -17.04
N VAL A 394 2.99 29.80 -16.39
CA VAL A 394 3.81 28.81 -17.11
C VAL A 394 3.00 27.60 -17.60
N LEU A 395 1.77 27.40 -17.12
CA LEU A 395 0.87 26.35 -17.55
C LEU A 395 -0.09 26.78 -18.69
N SER A 396 -0.25 28.11 -18.85
CA SER A 396 -1.11 28.71 -19.89
C SER A 396 -0.42 28.70 -21.25
#